data_51586f20286fafd6ecab8384317afaba
#
_entry.id   51586f20286fafd6ecab8384317afaba
#
_cell.length_a   1.000
_cell.length_b   1.000
_cell.length_c   1.000
_cell.angle_alpha   90.00
_cell.angle_beta   90.00
_cell.angle_gamma   90.00
#
_symmetry.space_group_name_H-M   'P 1'
#
loop_
_entity.id
_entity.type
_entity.pdbx_description
1 polymer ?
#
loop_
_entity_poly.entity_id
_entity_poly.type
_entity_poly.pdbx_seq_one_letter_code
_entity_poly.pdbx_strand_id
1 'polypeptide(L)'
;MNLRIVPTKAHAAVDMATGPALIAAPTLLRMNGNTGATIPPRVVGSLATAYSLLTDYELGLKRVVPMRAHLALDALGGVALAATPFLTGASKKGYRHWLPHALIGANEVFLAITTKERPQRARRLRKWAPRGAFAAAGVGALVGGAVFALRSRGED
;
A
#
# COMPACT_ATOMS: atom_id res chain seq x y z
N MET A 1 -25.94 -3.79 2.73
CA MET A 1 -24.91 -3.40 3.75
C MET A 1 -23.93 -2.41 3.10
N ASN A 2 -23.63 -1.30 3.75
CA ASN A 2 -22.61 -0.37 3.27
C ASN A 2 -21.24 -0.79 3.84
N LEU A 3 -20.41 -1.39 3.00
CA LEU A 3 -19.08 -1.88 3.40
C LEU A 3 -18.03 -0.76 3.53
N ARG A 4 -18.35 0.46 3.10
CA ARG A 4 -17.42 1.60 3.12
C ARG A 4 -17.34 2.23 4.51
N ILE A 5 -16.51 1.65 5.36
CA ILE A 5 -16.34 2.03 6.77
C ILE A 5 -15.03 2.78 7.04
N VAL A 6 -13.97 2.54 6.26
CA VAL A 6 -12.64 3.13 6.46
C VAL A 6 -12.65 4.62 6.08
N PRO A 7 -12.24 5.53 6.98
CA PRO A 7 -12.10 6.94 6.66
C PRO A 7 -10.97 7.18 5.64
N THR A 8 -11.15 8.16 4.73
CA THR A 8 -10.12 8.53 3.74
C THR A 8 -8.79 8.94 4.38
N LYS A 9 -8.83 9.54 5.58
CA LYS A 9 -7.62 9.90 6.33
C LYS A 9 -6.82 8.68 6.78
N ALA A 10 -7.51 7.63 7.24
CA ALA A 10 -6.86 6.38 7.64
C ALA A 10 -6.24 5.68 6.43
N HIS A 11 -7.00 5.59 5.32
CA HIS A 11 -6.50 5.07 4.05
C HIS A 11 -5.25 5.82 3.58
N ALA A 12 -5.30 7.15 3.53
CA ALA A 12 -4.16 7.99 3.15
C ALA A 12 -2.90 7.75 4.01
N ALA A 13 -3.06 7.49 5.30
CA ALA A 13 -1.94 7.18 6.18
C ALA A 13 -1.32 5.81 5.85
N VAL A 14 -2.17 4.84 5.49
CA VAL A 14 -1.71 3.52 5.04
C VAL A 14 -0.91 3.65 3.75
N ASP A 15 -1.43 4.37 2.74
CA ASP A 15 -0.74 4.56 1.46
C ASP A 15 0.64 5.19 1.61
N MET A 16 0.73 6.25 2.45
CA MET A 16 2.01 6.94 2.71
C MET A 16 3.06 6.02 3.35
N ALA A 17 2.64 4.96 4.03
CA ALA A 17 3.54 3.96 4.59
C ALA A 17 3.79 2.79 3.62
N THR A 18 2.75 2.29 2.95
CA THR A 18 2.81 1.08 2.12
C THR A 18 3.63 1.29 0.84
N GLY A 19 3.49 2.45 0.18
CA GLY A 19 4.25 2.72 -1.04
C GLY A 19 5.78 2.65 -0.82
N PRO A 20 6.38 3.43 0.09
CA PRO A 20 7.79 3.32 0.43
C PRO A 20 8.20 1.94 0.97
N ALA A 21 7.33 1.28 1.76
CA ALA A 21 7.59 -0.05 2.26
C ALA A 21 7.71 -1.09 1.14
N LEU A 22 6.85 -1.01 0.10
CA LEU A 22 6.93 -1.87 -1.09
C LEU A 22 8.23 -1.66 -1.86
N ILE A 23 8.70 -0.42 -2.00
CA ILE A 23 9.98 -0.12 -2.66
C ILE A 23 11.15 -0.76 -1.90
N ALA A 24 11.13 -0.70 -0.57
CA ALA A 24 12.19 -1.21 0.29
C ALA A 24 12.13 -2.72 0.52
N ALA A 25 10.94 -3.33 0.50
CA ALA A 25 10.69 -4.73 0.86
C ALA A 25 11.61 -5.74 0.17
N PRO A 26 11.89 -5.67 -1.16
CA PRO A 26 12.76 -6.63 -1.81
C PRO A 26 14.18 -6.65 -1.23
N THR A 27 14.69 -5.49 -0.86
CA THR A 27 16.04 -5.37 -0.24
C THR A 27 16.02 -5.85 1.20
N LEU A 28 15.04 -5.43 2.00
CA LEU A 28 14.91 -5.79 3.40
C LEU A 28 14.68 -7.30 3.60
N LEU A 29 13.91 -7.91 2.70
CA LEU A 29 13.58 -9.33 2.73
C LEU A 29 14.59 -10.20 1.95
N ARG A 30 15.68 -9.61 1.47
CA ARG A 30 16.75 -10.31 0.72
C ARG A 30 16.21 -11.13 -0.47
N MET A 31 15.27 -10.53 -1.22
CA MET A 31 14.72 -11.15 -2.46
C MET A 31 15.62 -10.94 -3.68
N ASN A 32 16.82 -10.38 -3.48
CA ASN A 32 17.73 -10.01 -4.56
C ASN A 32 18.09 -11.23 -5.44
N GLY A 33 18.23 -10.98 -6.75
CA GLY A 33 18.47 -12.04 -7.71
C GLY A 33 17.21 -12.68 -8.30
N ASN A 34 16.01 -12.27 -7.86
CA ASN A 34 14.74 -12.71 -8.46
C ASN A 34 13.93 -11.51 -8.95
N THR A 35 13.97 -11.25 -10.26
CA THR A 35 13.30 -10.10 -10.89
C THR A 35 11.78 -10.14 -10.68
N GLY A 36 11.16 -11.33 -10.71
CA GLY A 36 9.73 -11.52 -10.47
C GLY A 36 9.27 -11.20 -9.04
N ALA A 37 10.19 -11.22 -8.07
CA ALA A 37 9.90 -10.84 -6.68
C ALA A 37 10.35 -9.40 -6.35
N THR A 38 11.26 -8.81 -7.13
CA THR A 38 11.86 -7.50 -6.80
C THR A 38 11.31 -6.35 -7.61
N ILE A 39 11.03 -6.53 -8.90
CA ILE A 39 10.55 -5.46 -9.77
C ILE A 39 9.10 -5.07 -9.46
N PRO A 40 8.13 -6.00 -9.36
CA PRO A 40 6.73 -5.64 -9.18
C PRO A 40 6.46 -4.79 -7.94
N PRO A 41 6.93 -5.13 -6.73
CA PRO A 41 6.67 -4.29 -5.57
C PRO A 41 7.32 -2.91 -5.67
N ARG A 42 8.48 -2.78 -6.31
CA ARG A 42 9.11 -1.47 -6.54
C ARG A 42 8.29 -0.61 -7.50
N VAL A 43 7.81 -1.19 -8.60
CA VAL A 43 6.97 -0.49 -9.57
C VAL A 43 5.64 -0.10 -8.95
N VAL A 44 4.93 -1.04 -8.33
CA VAL A 44 3.64 -0.77 -7.69
C VAL A 44 3.80 0.25 -6.57
N GLY A 45 4.80 0.10 -5.70
CA GLY A 45 5.06 1.03 -4.61
C GLY A 45 5.40 2.45 -5.09
N SER A 46 6.18 2.58 -6.18
CA SER A 46 6.49 3.90 -6.76
C SER A 46 5.26 4.56 -7.38
N LEU A 47 4.46 3.82 -8.13
CA LEU A 47 3.22 4.31 -8.71
C LEU A 47 2.20 4.66 -7.61
N ALA A 48 2.02 3.79 -6.61
CA ALA A 48 1.15 4.02 -5.47
C ALA A 48 1.54 5.31 -4.74
N THR A 49 2.81 5.50 -4.41
CA THR A 49 3.30 6.73 -3.79
C THR A 49 2.97 7.96 -4.65
N ALA A 50 3.22 7.88 -5.95
CA ALA A 50 3.00 8.99 -6.87
C ALA A 50 1.53 9.40 -6.96
N TYR A 51 0.61 8.46 -7.23
CA TYR A 51 -0.80 8.81 -7.33
C TYR A 51 -1.43 9.14 -5.97
N SER A 52 -0.94 8.57 -4.87
CA SER A 52 -1.37 8.93 -3.53
C SER A 52 -1.07 10.40 -3.21
N LEU A 53 0.11 10.89 -3.57
CA LEU A 53 0.45 12.32 -3.43
C LEU A 53 -0.44 13.23 -4.30
N LEU A 54 -1.01 12.70 -5.39
CA LEU A 54 -1.89 13.42 -6.30
C LEU A 54 -3.38 13.27 -5.96
N THR A 55 -3.74 12.43 -5.00
CA THR A 55 -5.13 12.10 -4.68
C THR A 55 -5.83 13.17 -3.84
N ASP A 56 -7.14 13.34 -4.10
CA ASP A 56 -8.01 14.26 -3.34
C ASP A 56 -8.44 13.64 -2.01
N TYR A 57 -7.49 13.48 -1.11
CA TYR A 57 -7.70 13.10 0.28
C TYR A 57 -6.80 13.92 1.23
N GLU A 58 -6.79 13.62 2.53
CA GLU A 58 -6.19 14.48 3.56
C GLU A 58 -4.70 14.70 3.41
N LEU A 59 -3.93 13.69 2.94
CA LEU A 59 -2.48 13.74 2.82
C LEU A 59 -1.98 14.02 1.38
N GLY A 60 -2.90 14.13 0.41
CA GLY A 60 -2.54 14.48 -0.97
C GLY A 60 -1.95 15.89 -1.09
N LEU A 61 -0.87 16.03 -1.82
CA LEU A 61 -0.21 17.31 -2.11
C LEU A 61 -0.96 18.09 -3.18
N LYS A 62 -1.23 17.44 -4.30
CA LYS A 62 -2.05 17.97 -5.40
C LYS A 62 -3.29 17.09 -5.53
N ARG A 63 -4.47 17.68 -5.63
CA ARG A 63 -5.73 16.94 -5.60
C ARG A 63 -6.34 16.85 -6.98
N VAL A 64 -5.63 16.18 -7.86
CA VAL A 64 -6.02 15.97 -9.26
C VAL A 64 -6.64 14.60 -9.51
N VAL A 65 -6.28 13.58 -8.70
CA VAL A 65 -6.84 12.23 -8.79
C VAL A 65 -8.06 12.14 -7.88
N PRO A 66 -9.27 11.90 -8.42
CA PRO A 66 -10.45 11.70 -7.60
C PRO A 66 -10.36 10.38 -6.81
N MET A 67 -10.91 10.34 -5.58
CA MET A 67 -10.84 9.16 -4.70
C MET A 67 -11.31 7.85 -5.38
N ARG A 68 -12.32 7.91 -6.24
CA ARG A 68 -12.80 6.72 -6.98
C ARG A 68 -11.75 6.13 -7.91
N ALA A 69 -11.03 7.00 -8.64
CA ALA A 69 -9.96 6.56 -9.52
C ALA A 69 -8.79 5.98 -8.71
N HIS A 70 -8.44 6.61 -7.60
CA HIS A 70 -7.44 6.10 -6.66
C HIS A 70 -7.79 4.69 -6.17
N LEU A 71 -9.00 4.48 -5.62
CA LEU A 71 -9.43 3.16 -5.14
C LEU A 71 -9.45 2.08 -6.26
N ALA A 72 -9.74 2.48 -7.49
CA ALA A 72 -9.65 1.55 -8.63
C ALA A 72 -8.19 1.17 -8.94
N LEU A 73 -7.26 2.12 -8.84
CA LEU A 73 -5.83 1.86 -9.01
C LEU A 73 -5.30 0.95 -7.90
N ASP A 74 -5.72 1.15 -6.65
CA ASP A 74 -5.35 0.28 -5.53
C ASP A 74 -5.84 -1.15 -5.74
N ALA A 75 -7.11 -1.32 -6.15
CA ALA A 75 -7.67 -2.64 -6.43
C ALA A 75 -6.90 -3.35 -7.55
N LEU A 76 -6.63 -2.66 -8.66
CA LEU A 76 -5.90 -3.22 -9.79
C LEU A 76 -4.44 -3.51 -9.43
N GLY A 77 -3.77 -2.57 -8.79
CA GLY A 77 -2.39 -2.71 -8.32
C GLY A 77 -2.24 -3.83 -7.31
N GLY A 78 -3.19 -3.93 -6.37
CA GLY A 78 -3.22 -4.98 -5.36
C GLY A 78 -3.39 -6.37 -5.95
N VAL A 79 -4.31 -6.54 -6.89
CA VAL A 79 -4.50 -7.82 -7.61
C VAL A 79 -3.24 -8.17 -8.42
N ALA A 80 -2.69 -7.22 -9.17
CA ALA A 80 -1.49 -7.43 -9.96
C ALA A 80 -0.29 -7.81 -9.07
N LEU A 81 -0.11 -7.10 -7.94
CA LEU A 81 0.95 -7.38 -6.98
C LEU A 81 0.82 -8.78 -6.40
N ALA A 82 -0.37 -9.18 -5.96
CA ALA A 82 -0.62 -10.50 -5.38
C ALA A 82 -0.42 -11.63 -6.38
N ALA A 83 -0.80 -11.43 -7.65
CA ALA A 83 -0.71 -12.46 -8.70
C ALA A 83 0.72 -12.63 -9.25
N THR A 84 1.51 -11.56 -9.30
CA THR A 84 2.80 -11.55 -10.01
C THR A 84 3.79 -12.65 -9.56
N PRO A 85 4.00 -12.96 -8.26
CA PRO A 85 4.93 -14.01 -7.86
C PRO A 85 4.56 -15.40 -8.39
N PHE A 86 3.29 -15.66 -8.59
CA PHE A 86 2.79 -16.92 -9.13
C PHE A 86 2.94 -16.96 -10.66
N LEU A 87 2.64 -15.86 -11.32
CA LEU A 87 2.78 -15.73 -12.78
C LEU A 87 4.24 -15.78 -13.23
N THR A 88 5.16 -15.24 -12.45
CA THR A 88 6.61 -15.22 -12.77
C THR A 88 7.36 -16.44 -12.22
N GLY A 89 6.69 -17.32 -11.48
CA GLY A 89 7.33 -18.47 -10.83
C GLY A 89 8.19 -18.08 -9.62
N ALA A 90 8.18 -16.81 -9.19
CA ALA A 90 8.92 -16.37 -8.01
C ALA A 90 8.47 -17.09 -6.73
N SER A 91 7.19 -17.50 -6.66
CA SER A 91 6.61 -18.26 -5.55
C SER A 91 7.33 -19.58 -5.27
N LYS A 92 7.93 -20.19 -6.30
CA LYS A 92 8.71 -21.43 -6.19
C LYS A 92 10.03 -21.28 -5.42
N LYS A 93 10.48 -20.02 -5.21
CA LYS A 93 11.71 -19.68 -4.48
C LYS A 93 11.50 -19.57 -2.95
N GLY A 94 10.29 -19.87 -2.46
CA GLY A 94 9.93 -19.84 -1.05
C GLY A 94 9.04 -18.65 -0.66
N TYR A 95 8.51 -18.72 0.57
CA TYR A 95 7.46 -17.80 1.05
C TYR A 95 7.86 -16.32 1.06
N ARG A 96 9.14 -15.99 1.25
CA ARG A 96 9.63 -14.60 1.18
C ARG A 96 9.33 -13.91 -0.15
N HIS A 97 9.29 -14.69 -1.24
CA HIS A 97 9.14 -14.19 -2.60
C HIS A 97 7.69 -14.02 -3.04
N TRP A 98 6.70 -14.48 -2.27
CA TRP A 98 5.29 -14.33 -2.62
C TRP A 98 4.42 -13.79 -1.48
N LEU A 99 4.67 -14.17 -0.22
CA LEU A 99 3.81 -13.83 0.90
C LEU A 99 3.66 -12.32 1.13
N PRO A 100 4.73 -11.49 1.08
CA PRO A 100 4.60 -10.05 1.22
C PRO A 100 3.75 -9.43 0.09
N HIS A 101 3.90 -9.92 -1.13
CA HIS A 101 3.11 -9.47 -2.28
C HIS A 101 1.63 -9.80 -2.08
N ALA A 102 1.32 -11.01 -1.66
CA ALA A 102 -0.05 -11.46 -1.42
C ALA A 102 -0.71 -10.69 -0.28
N LEU A 103 -0.02 -10.49 0.84
CA LEU A 103 -0.55 -9.76 1.99
C LEU A 103 -0.81 -8.29 1.68
N ILE A 104 0.15 -7.60 1.05
CA ILE A 104 -0.01 -6.20 0.71
C ILE A 104 -1.05 -6.04 -0.40
N GLY A 105 -1.01 -6.88 -1.42
CA GLY A 105 -2.00 -6.84 -2.49
C GLY A 105 -3.43 -7.08 -1.99
N ALA A 106 -3.63 -8.03 -1.08
CA ALA A 106 -4.93 -8.26 -0.45
C ALA A 106 -5.38 -7.07 0.42
N ASN A 107 -4.44 -6.42 1.14
CA ASN A 107 -4.73 -5.23 1.92
C ASN A 107 -5.16 -4.05 1.02
N GLU A 108 -4.50 -3.83 -0.11
CA GLU A 108 -4.89 -2.79 -1.09
C GLU A 108 -6.31 -3.03 -1.62
N VAL A 109 -6.63 -4.26 -2.02
CA VAL A 109 -7.98 -4.62 -2.46
C VAL A 109 -9.00 -4.42 -1.33
N PHE A 110 -8.68 -4.84 -0.11
CA PHE A 110 -9.54 -4.66 1.05
C PHE A 110 -9.82 -3.17 1.30
N LEU A 111 -8.79 -2.33 1.30
CA LEU A 111 -8.94 -0.88 1.48
C LEU A 111 -9.73 -0.24 0.34
N ALA A 112 -9.50 -0.65 -0.89
CA ALA A 112 -10.24 -0.17 -2.05
C ALA A 112 -11.76 -0.40 -1.92
N ILE A 113 -12.16 -1.55 -1.37
CA ILE A 113 -13.57 -1.92 -1.19
C ILE A 113 -14.18 -1.21 0.03
N THR A 114 -13.41 -1.06 1.11
CA THR A 114 -13.93 -0.63 2.41
C THR A 114 -13.78 0.87 2.68
N THR A 115 -13.02 1.60 1.88
CA THR A 115 -12.79 3.03 2.08
C THR A 115 -13.98 3.87 1.60
N LYS A 116 -14.37 4.84 2.43
CA LYS A 116 -15.40 5.84 2.12
C LYS A 116 -14.93 6.77 1.01
N GLU A 117 -15.82 7.01 0.03
CA GLU A 117 -15.60 8.09 -0.91
C GLU A 117 -15.93 9.42 -0.24
N ARG A 118 -15.03 10.38 -0.37
CA ARG A 118 -15.19 11.68 0.26
C ARG A 118 -16.27 12.51 -0.43
N PRO A 119 -17.30 13.01 0.27
CA PRO A 119 -18.24 13.97 -0.30
C PRO A 119 -17.51 15.25 -0.71
N GLN A 120 -17.74 15.75 -1.91
CA GLN A 120 -17.12 17.01 -2.41
C GLN A 120 -17.35 18.22 -1.49
N ARG A 121 -18.43 18.23 -0.68
CA ARG A 121 -18.74 19.29 0.33
C ARG A 121 -17.74 19.41 1.47
N ALA A 122 -16.97 18.37 1.78
CA ALA A 122 -15.95 18.39 2.84
C ALA A 122 -14.72 19.28 2.48
N ARG A 123 -14.61 19.77 1.26
CA ARG A 123 -13.54 20.68 0.81
C ARG A 123 -13.50 22.03 1.56
N ARG A 124 -14.64 22.56 2.02
CA ARG A 124 -14.69 23.89 2.63
C ARG A 124 -14.13 24.00 4.04
N LEU A 125 -14.19 22.93 4.84
CA LEU A 125 -13.75 22.94 6.25
C LEU A 125 -12.23 22.72 6.42
N ARG A 126 -11.50 22.38 5.36
CA ARG A 126 -10.08 21.98 5.42
C ARG A 126 -9.07 23.12 5.36
N LYS A 127 -9.47 24.34 5.15
CA LYS A 127 -8.54 25.50 5.12
C LYS A 127 -7.86 25.77 6.47
N TRP A 128 -8.31 25.14 7.56
CA TRP A 128 -7.89 25.44 8.93
C TRP A 128 -7.27 24.25 9.70
N ALA A 129 -7.00 23.11 9.08
CA ALA A 129 -6.32 22.02 9.75
C ALA A 129 -4.79 22.27 9.77
N PRO A 130 -4.12 22.22 10.93
CA PRO A 130 -2.69 22.43 11.04
C PRO A 130 -1.92 21.36 10.26
N ARG A 131 -0.87 21.80 9.56
CA ARG A 131 -0.01 21.01 8.67
C ARG A 131 1.03 20.16 9.43
N GLY A 132 0.68 19.52 10.51
CA GLY A 132 1.69 18.83 11.28
C GLY A 132 1.15 17.81 12.28
N ALA A 133 0.65 16.67 11.82
CA ALA A 133 0.52 15.51 12.69
C ALA A 133 0.73 14.24 11.87
N PHE A 134 1.98 13.90 11.64
CA PHE A 134 2.36 12.56 11.20
C PHE A 134 2.33 11.63 12.42
N ALA A 135 1.18 11.04 12.68
CA ALA A 135 1.13 9.88 13.55
C ALA A 135 1.32 8.64 12.67
N ALA A 136 2.56 8.22 12.54
CA ALA A 136 2.94 6.92 11.97
C ALA A 136 2.57 5.81 12.96
N ALA A 137 1.26 5.54 13.15
CA ALA A 137 0.81 4.49 14.05
C ALA A 137 -0.04 3.48 13.26
N GLY A 138 0.45 2.29 13.13
CA GLY A 138 -0.32 1.10 12.79
C GLY A 138 0.22 0.22 11.66
N VAL A 139 0.64 0.77 10.54
CA VAL A 139 1.08 -0.07 9.39
C VAL A 139 2.55 -0.48 9.53
N GLY A 140 3.38 0.35 10.15
CA GLY A 140 4.74 -0.04 10.53
C GLY A 140 4.78 -1.28 11.42
N ALA A 141 3.76 -1.49 12.25
CA ALA A 141 3.66 -2.67 13.12
C ALA A 141 3.33 -3.95 12.33
N LEU A 142 2.47 -3.89 11.32
CA LEU A 142 2.13 -5.08 10.52
C LEU A 142 3.25 -5.45 9.54
N VAL A 143 3.83 -4.46 8.86
CA VAL A 143 4.96 -4.70 7.95
C VAL A 143 6.24 -4.97 8.75
N GLY A 144 6.51 -4.24 9.82
CA GLY A 144 7.65 -4.45 10.70
C GLY A 144 7.58 -5.79 11.43
N GLY A 145 6.42 -6.20 11.92
CA GLY A 145 6.20 -7.51 12.56
C GLY A 145 6.39 -8.66 11.59
N ALA A 146 5.87 -8.55 10.36
CA ALA A 146 6.08 -9.56 9.32
C ALA A 146 7.55 -9.64 8.89
N VAL A 147 8.23 -8.50 8.73
CA VAL A 147 9.66 -8.44 8.40
C VAL A 147 10.51 -9.05 9.52
N PHE A 148 10.21 -8.75 10.78
CA PHE A 148 10.93 -9.31 11.93
C PHE A 148 10.74 -10.83 12.03
N ALA A 149 9.49 -11.31 11.93
CA ALA A 149 9.19 -12.74 11.98
C ALA A 149 9.82 -13.54 10.83
N LEU A 150 9.94 -12.92 9.64
CA LEU A 150 10.57 -13.53 8.48
C LEU A 150 12.11 -13.55 8.60
N ARG A 151 12.69 -12.58 9.31
CA ARG A 151 14.14 -12.48 9.52
C ARG A 151 14.64 -13.47 10.56
N SER A 152 13.90 -13.67 11.68
CA SER A 152 14.28 -14.59 12.74
C SER A 152 14.24 -16.08 12.35
N ARG A 153 13.48 -16.46 11.31
CA ARG A 153 13.38 -17.84 10.81
C ARG A 153 14.38 -18.19 9.70
N GLY A 154 15.26 -17.29 9.33
CA GLY A 154 16.22 -17.49 8.24
C GLY A 154 17.67 -17.63 8.69
N GLU A 155 17.93 -17.78 9.98
CA GLU A 155 19.27 -17.89 10.57
C GLU A 155 19.56 -19.32 11.11
N ASP A 156 18.66 -20.30 10.85
CA ASP A 156 18.86 -21.72 11.17
C ASP A 156 19.22 -22.54 9.93
#